data_41e77d62b5694c020164e45d2cf40a15
#
_entry.id   41e77d62b5694c020164e45d2cf40a15
#
_cell.length_a   1.000
_cell.length_b   1.000
_cell.length_c   1.000
_cell.angle_alpha   90.00
_cell.angle_beta   90.00
_cell.angle_gamma   90.00
#
_symmetry.space_group_name_H-M   'P 1'
#
loop_
_entity.id
_entity.type
_entity.pdbx_description
1 polymer ?
#
loop_
_entity_poly.entity_id
_entity_poly.type
_entity_poly.pdbx_seq_one_letter_code
_entity_poly.pdbx_strand_id
1 'polypeptide(L)'
;YRCAKNPLVKNSKLTWLSAECLTAVGQFQAATKAQSDLANVADQTAALDAEYATASAALASTTAALDKARAQVTQFQATMNASTNNADKQKLATAISKLANAVLVLSGSKTKLATQVKDLESKKALLLSAPGQLKTNAADAKASANLLCAKGF
;
A
#
# COMPACT_ATOMS: atom_id res chain seq x y z
N TYR A 1 16.41 36.72 -18.24
CA TYR A 1 17.27 35.98 -19.17
C TYR A 1 18.61 35.68 -18.52
N ARG A 2 19.19 34.53 -18.84
CA ARG A 2 20.53 34.11 -18.41
C ARG A 2 21.29 33.56 -19.59
N CYS A 3 22.54 33.98 -19.77
CA CYS A 3 23.43 33.43 -20.76
C CYS A 3 23.91 32.05 -20.33
N ALA A 4 23.44 30.99 -20.98
CA ALA A 4 23.76 29.62 -20.68
C ALA A 4 23.69 28.72 -21.91
N LYS A 5 24.25 27.52 -21.84
CA LYS A 5 24.02 26.46 -22.85
C LYS A 5 22.61 25.91 -22.66
N ASN A 6 21.90 25.68 -23.78
CA ASN A 6 20.61 25.00 -23.71
C ASN A 6 20.82 23.53 -23.27
N PRO A 7 20.39 23.12 -22.10
CA PRO A 7 20.68 21.79 -21.56
C PRO A 7 19.92 20.67 -22.30
N LEU A 8 18.94 21.00 -23.15
CA LEU A 8 18.19 20.03 -23.95
C LEU A 8 18.87 19.76 -25.29
N VAL A 9 19.86 20.57 -25.67
CA VAL A 9 20.58 20.44 -26.97
C VAL A 9 22.01 20.05 -26.70
N LYS A 10 22.40 18.87 -27.18
CA LYS A 10 23.78 18.38 -27.09
C LYS A 10 24.71 19.34 -27.83
N ASN A 11 25.79 19.76 -27.18
CA ASN A 11 26.78 20.70 -27.75
C ASN A 11 26.24 22.10 -28.11
N SER A 12 25.17 22.54 -27.43
CA SER A 12 24.64 23.89 -27.66
C SER A 12 25.69 24.98 -27.37
N LYS A 13 25.63 26.05 -28.18
CA LYS A 13 26.40 27.27 -27.90
C LYS A 13 25.75 28.04 -26.74
N LEU A 14 26.51 28.94 -26.13
CA LEU A 14 25.97 29.90 -25.19
C LEU A 14 24.92 30.76 -25.88
N THR A 15 23.75 30.85 -25.30
CA THR A 15 22.62 31.67 -25.77
C THR A 15 21.88 32.26 -24.60
N TRP A 16 21.05 33.27 -24.84
CA TRP A 16 20.20 33.86 -23.83
C TRP A 16 18.98 32.98 -23.63
N LEU A 17 18.86 32.36 -22.46
CA LEU A 17 17.70 31.56 -22.08
C LEU A 17 16.77 32.35 -21.14
N SER A 18 15.45 32.20 -21.34
CA SER A 18 14.46 32.79 -20.44
C SER A 18 14.47 32.08 -19.09
N ALA A 19 14.03 32.77 -18.05
CA ALA A 19 13.85 32.15 -16.74
C ALA A 19 12.86 30.97 -16.80
N GLU A 20 11.84 31.06 -17.63
CA GLU A 20 10.84 30.01 -17.86
C GLU A 20 11.44 28.77 -18.49
N CYS A 21 12.32 28.93 -19.50
CA CYS A 21 13.08 27.81 -20.08
C CYS A 21 13.92 27.10 -19.03
N LEU A 22 14.68 27.86 -18.21
CA LEU A 22 15.53 27.27 -17.16
C LEU A 22 14.71 26.53 -16.09
N THR A 23 13.55 27.09 -15.70
CA THR A 23 12.63 26.46 -14.75
C THR A 23 12.05 25.17 -15.33
N ALA A 24 11.61 25.18 -16.59
CA ALA A 24 11.04 24.00 -17.26
C ALA A 24 12.09 22.88 -17.42
N VAL A 25 13.33 23.23 -17.72
CA VAL A 25 14.45 22.26 -17.76
C VAL A 25 14.70 21.66 -16.37
N GLY A 26 14.69 22.48 -15.32
CA GLY A 26 14.82 22.00 -13.95
C GLY A 26 13.71 21.00 -13.58
N GLN A 27 12.47 21.29 -13.96
CA GLN A 27 11.33 20.38 -13.78
C GLN A 27 11.53 19.06 -14.56
N PHE A 28 11.98 19.11 -15.79
CA PHE A 28 12.28 17.91 -16.58
C PHE A 28 13.39 17.07 -15.95
N GLN A 29 14.47 17.69 -15.50
CA GLN A 29 15.57 17.01 -14.83
C GLN A 29 15.10 16.35 -13.50
N ALA A 30 14.30 17.04 -12.72
CA ALA A 30 13.71 16.51 -11.50
C ALA A 30 12.78 15.31 -11.78
N ALA A 31 11.92 15.41 -12.81
CA ALA A 31 11.05 14.32 -13.21
C ALA A 31 11.82 13.09 -13.72
N THR A 32 12.90 13.32 -14.50
CA THR A 32 13.79 12.23 -14.97
C THR A 32 14.51 11.56 -13.81
N LYS A 33 14.99 12.35 -12.85
CA LYS A 33 15.62 11.81 -11.64
C LYS A 33 14.63 10.97 -10.84
N ALA A 34 13.41 11.47 -10.59
CA ALA A 34 12.36 10.72 -9.90
C ALA A 34 12.03 9.41 -10.61
N GLN A 35 12.04 9.38 -11.94
CA GLN A 35 11.87 8.15 -12.72
C GLN A 35 13.04 7.16 -12.50
N SER A 36 14.28 7.64 -12.42
CA SER A 36 15.44 6.77 -12.18
C SER A 36 15.49 6.23 -10.75
N ASP A 37 14.98 7.01 -9.79
CA ASP A 37 14.94 6.61 -8.38
C ASP A 37 13.94 5.44 -8.13
N LEU A 38 13.06 5.13 -9.10
CA LEU A 38 12.18 3.95 -9.09
C LEU A 38 12.83 2.66 -9.63
N ALA A 39 14.13 2.62 -9.82
CA ALA A 39 14.83 1.41 -10.33
C ALA A 39 14.57 0.16 -9.46
N ASN A 40 14.23 0.33 -8.18
CA ASN A 40 14.01 -0.75 -7.23
C ASN A 40 12.52 -1.12 -7.02
N VAL A 41 11.62 -0.69 -7.92
CA VAL A 41 10.18 -1.00 -7.79
C VAL A 41 9.91 -2.51 -7.79
N ALA A 42 10.65 -3.28 -8.55
CA ALA A 42 10.50 -4.74 -8.59
C ALA A 42 10.78 -5.37 -7.21
N ASP A 43 11.88 -4.99 -6.57
CA ASP A 43 12.26 -5.50 -5.25
C ASP A 43 11.27 -5.06 -4.17
N GLN A 44 10.82 -3.79 -4.23
CA GLN A 44 9.80 -3.28 -3.31
C GLN A 44 8.45 -3.98 -3.50
N THR A 45 8.08 -4.30 -4.74
CA THR A 45 6.85 -5.05 -5.03
C THR A 45 6.95 -6.47 -4.49
N ALA A 46 8.09 -7.15 -4.68
CA ALA A 46 8.31 -8.49 -4.15
C ALA A 46 8.25 -8.52 -2.61
N ALA A 47 8.81 -7.51 -1.93
CA ALA A 47 8.72 -7.37 -0.48
C ALA A 47 7.26 -7.19 -0.01
N LEU A 48 6.49 -6.31 -0.68
CA LEU A 48 5.07 -6.11 -0.39
C LEU A 48 4.23 -7.38 -0.65
N ASP A 49 4.57 -8.16 -1.68
CA ASP A 49 3.89 -9.43 -1.96
C ASP A 49 4.12 -10.46 -0.85
N ALA A 50 5.33 -10.54 -0.30
CA ALA A 50 5.64 -11.41 0.83
C ALA A 50 4.90 -10.98 2.11
N GLU A 51 4.85 -9.67 2.39
CA GLU A 51 4.07 -9.13 3.52
C GLU A 51 2.57 -9.40 3.36
N TYR A 52 2.04 -9.18 2.16
CA TYR A 52 0.64 -9.45 1.83
C TYR A 52 0.29 -10.93 2.01
N ALA A 53 1.12 -11.83 1.50
CA ALA A 53 0.90 -13.28 1.66
C ALA A 53 0.88 -13.68 3.14
N THR A 54 1.80 -13.14 3.94
CA THR A 54 1.87 -13.38 5.39
C THR A 54 0.62 -12.86 6.11
N ALA A 55 0.22 -11.62 5.84
CA ALA A 55 -0.96 -11.00 6.45
C ALA A 55 -2.26 -11.72 6.04
N SER A 56 -2.37 -12.13 4.77
CA SER A 56 -3.53 -12.87 4.26
C SER A 56 -3.64 -14.26 4.88
N ALA A 57 -2.54 -14.98 5.04
CA ALA A 57 -2.51 -16.27 5.72
C ALA A 57 -2.90 -16.13 7.21
N ALA A 58 -2.40 -15.09 7.89
CA ALA A 58 -2.77 -14.79 9.27
C ALA A 58 -4.26 -14.44 9.40
N LEU A 59 -4.82 -13.67 8.45
CA LEU A 59 -6.24 -13.34 8.40
C LEU A 59 -7.11 -14.59 8.22
N ALA A 60 -6.71 -15.49 7.31
CA ALA A 60 -7.42 -16.74 7.07
C ALA A 60 -7.41 -17.64 8.31
N SER A 61 -6.25 -17.84 8.94
CA SER A 61 -6.12 -18.66 10.15
C SER A 61 -6.90 -18.07 11.33
N THR A 62 -6.86 -16.75 11.53
CA THR A 62 -7.61 -16.04 12.57
C THR A 62 -9.12 -16.16 12.33
N THR A 63 -9.57 -16.07 11.08
CA THR A 63 -10.97 -16.25 10.70
C THR A 63 -11.44 -17.67 11.03
N ALA A 64 -10.68 -18.68 10.65
CA ALA A 64 -11.01 -20.08 10.96
C ALA A 64 -11.05 -20.34 12.47
N ALA A 65 -10.12 -19.79 13.25
CA ALA A 65 -10.12 -19.90 14.70
C ALA A 65 -11.34 -19.22 15.33
N LEU A 66 -11.73 -18.05 14.83
CA LEU A 66 -12.91 -17.30 15.26
C LEU A 66 -14.21 -18.10 15.00
N ASP A 67 -14.34 -18.68 13.81
CA ASP A 67 -15.52 -19.47 13.45
C ASP A 67 -15.63 -20.75 14.29
N LYS A 68 -14.48 -21.40 14.55
CA LYS A 68 -14.42 -22.57 15.46
C LYS A 68 -14.82 -22.18 16.88
N ALA A 69 -14.32 -21.07 17.41
CA ALA A 69 -14.67 -20.61 18.75
C ALA A 69 -16.17 -20.28 18.88
N ARG A 70 -16.77 -19.65 17.87
CA ARG A 70 -18.20 -19.36 17.81
C ARG A 70 -19.03 -20.64 17.76
N ALA A 71 -18.64 -21.62 16.95
CA ALA A 71 -19.31 -22.90 16.88
C ALA A 71 -19.28 -23.64 18.24
N GLN A 72 -18.15 -23.61 18.95
CA GLN A 72 -18.01 -24.20 20.28
C GLN A 72 -18.89 -23.49 21.31
N VAL A 73 -19.02 -22.14 21.27
CA VAL A 73 -19.94 -21.41 22.14
C VAL A 73 -21.36 -21.89 21.91
N THR A 74 -21.81 -21.99 20.66
CA THR A 74 -23.16 -22.47 20.31
C THR A 74 -23.40 -23.91 20.81
N GLN A 75 -22.42 -24.79 20.60
CA GLN A 75 -22.48 -26.17 21.05
C GLN A 75 -22.58 -26.28 22.58
N PHE A 76 -21.74 -25.52 23.31
CA PHE A 76 -21.78 -25.55 24.79
C PHE A 76 -23.05 -24.94 25.34
N GLN A 77 -23.61 -23.90 24.70
CA GLN A 77 -24.91 -23.35 25.07
C GLN A 77 -26.04 -24.39 24.91
N ALA A 78 -26.05 -25.12 23.78
CA ALA A 78 -27.01 -26.19 23.54
C ALA A 78 -26.89 -27.30 24.60
N THR A 79 -25.66 -27.75 24.88
CA THR A 79 -25.40 -28.77 25.93
C THR A 79 -25.81 -28.29 27.31
N MET A 80 -25.52 -27.04 27.66
CA MET A 80 -25.90 -26.42 28.92
C MET A 80 -27.42 -26.39 29.10
N ASN A 81 -28.15 -26.02 28.04
CA ASN A 81 -29.61 -25.97 28.05
C ASN A 81 -30.25 -27.36 28.20
N ALA A 82 -29.62 -28.40 27.63
CA ALA A 82 -30.10 -29.78 27.73
C ALA A 82 -29.72 -30.48 29.05
N SER A 83 -28.72 -29.98 29.76
CA SER A 83 -28.27 -30.58 31.04
C SER A 83 -29.27 -30.35 32.15
N THR A 84 -29.49 -31.38 32.98
CA THR A 84 -30.27 -31.28 34.24
C THR A 84 -29.37 -31.09 35.46
N ASN A 85 -28.04 -31.30 35.30
CA ASN A 85 -27.07 -31.24 36.39
C ASN A 85 -26.52 -29.80 36.55
N ASN A 86 -26.73 -29.21 37.73
CA ASN A 86 -26.28 -27.85 38.03
C ASN A 86 -24.75 -27.68 38.02
N ALA A 87 -23.99 -28.71 38.45
CA ALA A 87 -22.52 -28.65 38.42
C ALA A 87 -21.98 -28.60 36.98
N ASP A 88 -22.58 -29.35 36.05
CA ASP A 88 -22.21 -29.33 34.64
C ASP A 88 -22.61 -28.02 33.98
N LYS A 89 -23.77 -27.45 34.31
CA LYS A 89 -24.16 -26.11 33.85
C LYS A 89 -23.16 -25.04 34.26
N GLN A 90 -22.65 -25.06 35.50
CA GLN A 90 -21.65 -24.13 35.97
C GLN A 90 -20.32 -24.26 35.21
N LYS A 91 -19.84 -25.49 34.94
CA LYS A 91 -18.62 -25.75 34.16
C LYS A 91 -18.78 -25.24 32.74
N LEU A 92 -19.92 -25.52 32.09
CA LEU A 92 -20.22 -25.06 30.74
C LEU A 92 -20.35 -23.55 30.69
N ALA A 93 -20.98 -22.89 31.64
CA ALA A 93 -21.07 -21.43 31.72
C ALA A 93 -19.66 -20.78 31.81
N THR A 94 -18.77 -21.37 32.62
CA THR A 94 -17.39 -20.91 32.73
C THR A 94 -16.63 -21.09 31.41
N ALA A 95 -16.81 -22.22 30.71
CA ALA A 95 -16.19 -22.46 29.40
C ALA A 95 -16.72 -21.50 28.33
N ILE A 96 -18.02 -21.25 28.30
CA ILE A 96 -18.66 -20.27 27.40
C ILE A 96 -18.09 -18.87 27.64
N SER A 97 -17.94 -18.45 28.90
CA SER A 97 -17.34 -17.13 29.22
C SER A 97 -15.93 -17.01 28.72
N LYS A 98 -15.08 -18.03 28.88
CA LYS A 98 -13.70 -18.04 28.34
C LYS A 98 -13.69 -17.98 26.81
N LEU A 99 -14.56 -18.76 26.16
CA LEU A 99 -14.67 -18.74 24.70
C LEU A 99 -15.22 -17.41 24.19
N ALA A 100 -16.18 -16.79 24.87
CA ALA A 100 -16.67 -15.46 24.49
C ALA A 100 -15.56 -14.40 24.51
N ASN A 101 -14.69 -14.43 25.53
CA ASN A 101 -13.51 -13.56 25.56
C ASN A 101 -12.56 -13.85 24.40
N ALA A 102 -12.31 -15.12 24.07
CA ALA A 102 -11.49 -15.48 22.91
C ALA A 102 -12.11 -14.99 21.59
N VAL A 103 -13.43 -15.10 21.44
CA VAL A 103 -14.17 -14.57 20.27
C VAL A 103 -13.98 -13.05 20.12
N LEU A 104 -14.01 -12.28 21.21
CA LEU A 104 -13.78 -10.83 21.19
C LEU A 104 -12.35 -10.51 20.73
N VAL A 105 -11.35 -11.18 21.29
CA VAL A 105 -9.94 -10.98 20.93
C VAL A 105 -9.70 -11.35 19.46
N LEU A 106 -10.18 -12.51 19.01
CA LEU A 106 -10.04 -12.98 17.64
C LEU A 106 -10.78 -12.06 16.65
N SER A 107 -11.95 -11.55 17.03
CA SER A 107 -12.69 -10.59 16.20
C SER A 107 -11.91 -9.28 16.02
N GLY A 108 -11.32 -8.75 17.09
CA GLY A 108 -10.47 -7.57 17.03
C GLY A 108 -9.22 -7.81 16.18
N SER A 109 -8.57 -8.97 16.32
CA SER A 109 -7.40 -9.38 15.53
C SER A 109 -7.76 -9.52 14.05
N LYS A 110 -8.89 -10.16 13.72
CA LYS A 110 -9.40 -10.26 12.34
C LYS A 110 -9.58 -8.89 11.70
N THR A 111 -10.18 -7.93 12.40
CA THR A 111 -10.39 -6.57 11.88
C THR A 111 -9.06 -5.88 11.59
N LYS A 112 -8.10 -5.97 12.51
CA LYS A 112 -6.75 -5.38 12.31
C LYS A 112 -6.04 -6.01 11.10
N LEU A 113 -6.06 -7.33 10.97
CA LEU A 113 -5.45 -8.04 9.85
C LEU A 113 -6.14 -7.70 8.52
N ALA A 114 -7.47 -7.60 8.49
CA ALA A 114 -8.21 -7.19 7.30
C ALA A 114 -7.84 -5.77 6.85
N THR A 115 -7.67 -4.84 7.79
CA THR A 115 -7.17 -3.49 7.49
C THR A 115 -5.75 -3.54 6.95
N GLN A 116 -4.86 -4.31 7.57
CA GLN A 116 -3.47 -4.46 7.12
C GLN A 116 -3.39 -5.01 5.69
N VAL A 117 -4.17 -6.05 5.37
CA VAL A 117 -4.25 -6.63 4.02
C VAL A 117 -4.67 -5.56 3.01
N LYS A 118 -5.73 -4.81 3.30
CA LYS A 118 -6.22 -3.72 2.44
C LYS A 118 -5.19 -2.61 2.24
N ASP A 119 -4.47 -2.24 3.29
CA ASP A 119 -3.42 -1.22 3.22
C ASP A 119 -2.25 -1.69 2.34
N LEU A 120 -1.87 -2.96 2.44
CA LEU A 120 -0.83 -3.56 1.59
C LEU A 120 -1.26 -3.62 0.11
N GLU A 121 -2.52 -3.98 -0.18
CA GLU A 121 -3.08 -3.91 -1.53
C GLU A 121 -3.02 -2.50 -2.10
N SER A 122 -3.42 -1.50 -1.31
CA SER A 122 -3.38 -0.11 -1.72
C SER A 122 -1.95 0.39 -1.99
N LYS A 123 -1.00 0.05 -1.11
CA LYS A 123 0.41 0.38 -1.30
C LYS A 123 0.97 -0.26 -2.57
N LYS A 124 0.65 -1.53 -2.82
CA LYS A 124 1.06 -2.24 -4.04
C LYS A 124 0.50 -1.58 -5.29
N ALA A 125 -0.78 -1.22 -5.30
CA ALA A 125 -1.41 -0.54 -6.42
C ALA A 125 -0.75 0.81 -6.72
N LEU A 126 -0.44 1.61 -5.68
CA LEU A 126 0.28 2.87 -5.82
C LEU A 126 1.69 2.65 -6.40
N LEU A 127 2.43 1.67 -5.87
CA LEU A 127 3.79 1.37 -6.33
C LEU A 127 3.81 0.92 -7.78
N LEU A 128 2.85 0.12 -8.22
CA LEU A 128 2.74 -0.35 -9.60
C LEU A 128 2.32 0.75 -10.58
N SER A 129 1.54 1.74 -10.13
CA SER A 129 1.12 2.87 -10.97
C SER A 129 2.17 3.98 -11.08
N ALA A 130 3.06 4.11 -10.09
CA ALA A 130 4.05 5.19 -10.00
C ALA A 130 4.98 5.27 -11.23
N PRO A 131 5.55 4.17 -11.77
CA PRO A 131 6.42 4.25 -12.95
C PRO A 131 5.72 4.83 -14.17
N GLY A 132 4.45 4.45 -14.40
CA GLY A 132 3.64 4.98 -15.49
C GLY A 132 3.40 6.49 -15.36
N GLN A 133 3.00 6.93 -14.17
CA GLN A 133 2.77 8.34 -13.88
C GLN A 133 4.04 9.18 -14.03
N LEU A 134 5.17 8.70 -13.50
CA LEU A 134 6.44 9.43 -13.60
C LEU A 134 6.95 9.47 -15.04
N LYS A 135 6.75 8.42 -15.83
CA LYS A 135 7.07 8.43 -17.26
C LYS A 135 6.26 9.49 -18.01
N THR A 136 4.96 9.58 -17.74
CA THR A 136 4.09 10.61 -18.31
C THR A 136 4.54 12.00 -17.89
N ASN A 137 4.75 12.22 -16.58
CA ASN A 137 5.22 13.50 -16.04
C ASN A 137 6.56 13.94 -16.66
N ALA A 138 7.50 13.02 -16.85
CA ALA A 138 8.78 13.33 -17.49
C ALA A 138 8.61 13.68 -18.97
N ALA A 139 7.71 13.00 -19.69
CA ALA A 139 7.39 13.31 -21.08
C ALA A 139 6.76 14.71 -21.23
N ASP A 140 5.79 15.04 -20.36
CA ASP A 140 5.11 16.34 -20.36
C ASP A 140 6.08 17.47 -19.97
N ALA A 141 6.92 17.26 -18.96
CA ALA A 141 7.95 18.22 -18.57
C ALA A 141 8.97 18.43 -19.68
N LYS A 142 9.35 17.38 -20.43
CA LYS A 142 10.20 17.48 -21.61
C LYS A 142 9.55 18.30 -22.73
N ALA A 143 8.28 18.04 -23.02
CA ALA A 143 7.54 18.77 -24.04
C ALA A 143 7.44 20.26 -23.69
N SER A 144 7.12 20.58 -22.42
CA SER A 144 7.08 21.96 -21.91
C SER A 144 8.45 22.65 -22.02
N ALA A 145 9.52 21.96 -21.61
CA ALA A 145 10.87 22.49 -21.72
C ALA A 145 11.29 22.75 -23.17
N ASN A 146 10.97 21.83 -24.09
CA ASN A 146 11.23 22.02 -25.53
C ASN A 146 10.47 23.23 -26.06
N LEU A 147 9.20 23.41 -25.71
CA LEU A 147 8.39 24.53 -26.17
C LEU A 147 8.92 25.88 -25.68
N LEU A 148 9.29 25.96 -24.40
CA LEU A 148 9.74 27.20 -23.78
C LEU A 148 11.16 27.57 -24.14
N CYS A 149 12.02 26.57 -24.43
CA CYS A 149 13.39 26.80 -24.84
C CYS A 149 13.55 26.99 -26.37
N ALA A 150 12.56 26.54 -27.17
CA ALA A 150 12.54 26.82 -28.63
C ALA A 150 12.19 28.26 -28.97
N LYS A 151 11.54 28.99 -28.04
CA LYS A 151 11.27 30.44 -28.16
C LYS A 151 12.50 31.31 -27.85
N GLY A 152 13.69 30.74 -27.86
CA GLY A 152 14.94 31.52 -27.80
C GLY A 152 15.05 32.47 -29.00
N PHE A 153 15.27 33.70 -28.68
CA PHE A 153 15.48 34.78 -29.66
C PHE A 153 16.78 34.61 -30.41
#